data_667d88a0fa44a993560494c0a7f07f38
#
_entry.id   667d88a0fa44a993560494c0a7f07f38
#
_cell.length_a   1.000
_cell.length_b   1.000
_cell.length_c   1.000
_cell.angle_alpha   90.00
_cell.angle_beta   90.00
_cell.angle_gamma   90.00
#
_symmetry.space_group_name_H-M   'P 1'
#
loop_
_entity.id
_entity.type
_entity.pdbx_description
1 polymer ?
#
loop_
_entity_poly.entity_id
_entity_poly.type
_entity_poly.pdbx_seq_one_letter_code
_entity_poly.pdbx_strand_id
1 'polypeptide(L)'
;MLNTGVMQRIYDAASTGWQDGIARLGFLDAYAQLMQAVPAAQARRVMDVGCGTSSFASAWIAAQGAPHALTLLDLSPAMLETAAQRLPSARCVAAPLGAALPDTPPQDVILCAHVIEHLDDAAAGLSWLYDHLAPGGLLVLAVSKPHWCTALVRWRWGNAAFDPDTARHMLTRAGFLDITTHPFDSGPPSRLSCGYTAHKR
;
A
#
# COMPACT_ATOMS: atom_id res chain seq x y z
N MET A 1 -1.38 9.45 17.62
CA MET A 1 -0.77 9.43 16.28
C MET A 1 -0.42 10.84 15.80
N LEU A 2 0.45 10.99 14.81
CA LEU A 2 0.81 12.30 14.27
C LEU A 2 -0.38 12.87 13.46
N ASN A 3 -0.62 14.19 13.60
CA ASN A 3 -1.62 14.89 12.80
C ASN A 3 -1.30 14.74 11.29
N THR A 4 -2.32 14.61 10.44
CA THR A 4 -2.23 14.45 8.98
C THR A 4 -1.27 15.46 8.32
N GLY A 5 -1.31 16.74 8.76
CA GLY A 5 -0.40 17.77 8.25
C GLY A 5 1.06 17.61 8.70
N VAL A 6 1.31 16.94 9.83
CA VAL A 6 2.68 16.58 10.25
C VAL A 6 3.19 15.42 9.41
N MET A 7 2.37 14.41 9.18
CA MET A 7 2.70 13.27 8.31
C MET A 7 3.04 13.75 6.90
N GLN A 8 2.21 14.61 6.31
CA GLN A 8 2.45 15.18 4.99
C GLN A 8 3.82 15.85 4.91
N ARG A 9 4.16 16.76 5.84
CA ARG A 9 5.47 17.45 5.85
C ARG A 9 6.66 16.49 5.95
N ILE A 10 6.51 15.40 6.69
CA ILE A 10 7.56 14.40 6.83
C ILE A 10 7.80 13.67 5.50
N TYR A 11 6.72 13.25 4.83
CA TYR A 11 6.81 12.59 3.52
C TYR A 11 7.28 13.53 2.42
N ASP A 12 6.84 14.79 2.42
CA ASP A 12 7.34 15.81 1.49
C ASP A 12 8.87 15.99 1.62
N ALA A 13 9.38 16.04 2.85
CA ALA A 13 10.82 16.16 3.10
C ALA A 13 11.61 14.88 2.74
N ALA A 14 10.99 13.72 2.81
CA ALA A 14 11.62 12.44 2.51
C ALA A 14 11.59 12.06 1.03
N SER A 15 10.80 12.72 0.20
CA SER A 15 10.47 12.32 -1.18
C SER A 15 11.71 12.10 -2.06
N THR A 16 12.75 12.94 -1.95
CA THR A 16 13.98 12.86 -2.77
C THR A 16 14.89 11.68 -2.45
N GLY A 17 14.87 11.15 -1.23
CA GLY A 17 15.71 10.02 -0.79
C GLY A 17 14.91 8.73 -0.51
N TRP A 18 13.59 8.79 -0.62
CA TRP A 18 12.70 7.70 -0.24
C TRP A 18 12.98 6.41 -1.01
N GLN A 19 13.08 6.51 -2.32
CA GLN A 19 13.32 5.38 -3.21
C GLN A 19 14.62 4.65 -2.86
N ASP A 20 15.71 5.39 -2.67
CA ASP A 20 17.01 4.83 -2.32
C ASP A 20 16.96 4.17 -0.93
N GLY A 21 16.23 4.76 0.00
CA GLY A 21 16.03 4.22 1.34
C GLY A 21 15.34 2.85 1.32
N ILE A 22 14.20 2.74 0.64
CA ILE A 22 13.46 1.48 0.55
C ILE A 22 14.21 0.42 -0.28
N ALA A 23 14.95 0.84 -1.33
CA ALA A 23 15.79 -0.05 -2.12
C ALA A 23 16.92 -0.67 -1.28
N ARG A 24 17.67 0.14 -0.51
CA ARG A 24 18.74 -0.33 0.37
C ARG A 24 18.25 -1.30 1.46
N LEU A 25 17.01 -1.14 1.89
CA LEU A 25 16.37 -2.03 2.86
C LEU A 25 15.80 -3.30 2.22
N GLY A 26 15.84 -3.46 0.88
CA GLY A 26 15.34 -4.65 0.18
C GLY A 26 13.82 -4.67 -0.05
N PHE A 27 13.13 -3.54 0.15
CA PHE A 27 11.67 -3.51 -0.05
C PHE A 27 11.28 -3.64 -1.52
N LEU A 28 12.12 -3.21 -2.48
CA LEU A 28 11.82 -3.37 -3.90
C LEU A 28 11.76 -4.85 -4.30
N ASP A 29 12.69 -5.67 -3.79
CA ASP A 29 12.69 -7.12 -4.01
C ASP A 29 11.50 -7.79 -3.33
N ALA A 30 11.16 -7.37 -2.12
CA ALA A 30 9.99 -7.85 -1.40
C ALA A 30 8.68 -7.54 -2.14
N TYR A 31 8.56 -6.34 -2.72
CA TYR A 31 7.40 -5.99 -3.54
C TYR A 31 7.35 -6.81 -4.82
N ALA A 32 8.48 -7.01 -5.50
CA ALA A 32 8.55 -7.87 -6.68
C ALA A 32 8.14 -9.31 -6.35
N GLN A 33 8.63 -9.87 -5.25
CA GLN A 33 8.25 -11.20 -4.74
C GLN A 33 6.73 -11.30 -4.51
N LEU A 34 6.14 -10.32 -3.83
CA LEU A 34 4.69 -10.30 -3.58
C LEU A 34 3.90 -10.27 -4.89
N MET A 35 4.28 -9.41 -5.84
CA MET A 35 3.57 -9.29 -7.11
C MET A 35 3.69 -10.53 -7.99
N GLN A 36 4.79 -11.28 -7.89
CA GLN A 36 4.96 -12.56 -8.57
C GLN A 36 4.09 -13.68 -7.97
N ALA A 37 3.78 -13.59 -6.67
CA ALA A 37 2.90 -14.53 -6.00
C ALA A 37 1.41 -14.27 -6.27
N VAL A 38 1.06 -13.09 -6.81
CA VAL A 38 -0.32 -12.77 -7.22
C VAL A 38 -0.65 -13.52 -8.51
N PRO A 39 -1.78 -14.25 -8.59
CA PRO A 39 -2.23 -14.85 -9.83
C PRO A 39 -2.37 -13.80 -10.95
N ALA A 40 -2.04 -14.20 -12.19
CA ALA A 40 -2.15 -13.31 -13.33
C ALA A 40 -3.57 -12.71 -13.41
N ALA A 41 -3.65 -11.39 -13.34
CA ALA A 41 -4.92 -10.67 -13.33
C ALA A 41 -4.98 -9.72 -14.53
N GLN A 42 -6.01 -9.85 -15.35
CA GLN A 42 -6.31 -8.87 -16.40
C GLN A 42 -7.01 -7.65 -15.78
N ALA A 43 -6.29 -6.92 -14.94
CA ALA A 43 -6.84 -5.75 -14.28
C ALA A 43 -6.94 -4.57 -15.26
N ARG A 44 -8.12 -4.03 -15.42
CA ARG A 44 -8.34 -2.82 -16.25
C ARG A 44 -8.06 -1.56 -15.46
N ARG A 45 -8.50 -1.53 -14.18
CA ARG A 45 -8.36 -0.38 -13.29
C ARG A 45 -7.60 -0.80 -12.04
N VAL A 46 -6.47 -0.15 -11.83
CA VAL A 46 -5.62 -0.36 -10.66
C VAL A 46 -5.45 0.95 -9.92
N MET A 47 -5.58 0.93 -8.60
CA MET A 47 -5.29 2.08 -7.74
C MET A 47 -4.20 1.69 -6.74
N ASP A 48 -3.16 2.53 -6.64
CA ASP A 48 -2.14 2.43 -5.59
C ASP A 48 -2.42 3.50 -4.52
N VAL A 49 -2.79 3.06 -3.33
CA VAL A 49 -3.21 3.91 -2.20
C VAL A 49 -2.05 4.11 -1.25
N GLY A 50 -1.66 5.38 -1.03
CA GLY A 50 -0.42 5.74 -0.36
C GLY A 50 0.79 5.36 -1.22
N CYS A 51 0.71 5.70 -2.50
CA CYS A 51 1.66 5.22 -3.51
C CYS A 51 3.10 5.68 -3.29
N GLY A 52 3.33 6.71 -2.47
CA GLY A 52 4.64 7.32 -2.28
C GLY A 52 5.26 7.66 -3.64
N THR A 53 6.46 7.14 -3.90
CA THR A 53 7.16 7.28 -5.18
C THR A 53 6.77 6.22 -6.22
N SER A 54 5.61 5.57 -6.10
CA SER A 54 5.05 4.54 -6.98
C SER A 54 5.81 3.22 -7.08
N SER A 55 6.59 2.86 -6.05
CA SER A 55 7.38 1.62 -6.09
C SER A 55 6.51 0.36 -6.12
N PHE A 56 5.38 0.37 -5.40
CA PHE A 56 4.48 -0.77 -5.34
C PHE A 56 3.71 -0.94 -6.66
N ALA A 57 3.19 0.16 -7.23
CA ALA A 57 2.60 0.17 -8.58
C ALA A 57 3.61 -0.26 -9.66
N SER A 58 4.88 0.18 -9.56
CA SER A 58 5.93 -0.23 -10.50
C SER A 58 6.22 -1.73 -10.44
N ALA A 59 6.23 -2.31 -9.23
CA ALA A 59 6.38 -3.76 -9.06
C ALA A 59 5.17 -4.53 -9.65
N TRP A 60 3.95 -4.01 -9.47
CA TRP A 60 2.75 -4.55 -10.11
C TRP A 60 2.88 -4.56 -11.64
N ILE A 61 3.23 -3.42 -12.24
CA ILE A 61 3.37 -3.29 -13.70
C ILE A 61 4.43 -4.25 -14.25
N ALA A 62 5.55 -4.39 -13.53
CA ALA A 62 6.62 -5.31 -13.94
C ALA A 62 6.17 -6.79 -13.93
N ALA A 63 5.31 -7.19 -13.01
CA ALA A 63 4.86 -8.57 -12.86
C ALA A 63 3.60 -8.89 -13.70
N GLN A 64 2.64 -7.97 -13.79
CA GLN A 64 1.30 -8.19 -14.33
C GLN A 64 1.03 -7.42 -15.64
N GLY A 65 1.93 -6.51 -16.02
CA GLY A 65 1.74 -5.60 -17.14
C GLY A 65 1.00 -4.31 -16.75
N ALA A 66 1.05 -3.32 -17.64
CA ALA A 66 0.39 -2.03 -17.41
C ALA A 66 -1.14 -2.18 -17.48
N PRO A 67 -1.89 -1.66 -16.48
CA PRO A 67 -3.35 -1.65 -16.54
C PRO A 67 -3.84 -0.61 -17.57
N HIS A 68 -5.11 -0.72 -17.95
CA HIS A 68 -5.74 0.26 -18.84
C HIS A 68 -5.86 1.65 -18.17
N ALA A 69 -6.10 1.68 -16.86
CA ALA A 69 -6.13 2.89 -16.05
C ALA A 69 -5.41 2.65 -14.72
N LEU A 70 -4.47 3.53 -14.39
CA LEU A 70 -3.76 3.54 -13.12
C LEU A 70 -4.06 4.84 -12.38
N THR A 71 -4.47 4.72 -11.12
CA THR A 71 -4.63 5.86 -10.21
C THR A 71 -3.60 5.75 -9.09
N LEU A 72 -2.85 6.81 -8.86
CA LEU A 72 -1.89 6.95 -7.77
C LEU A 72 -2.47 7.94 -6.76
N LEU A 73 -2.74 7.47 -5.56
CA LEU A 73 -3.31 8.27 -4.48
C LEU A 73 -2.29 8.40 -3.36
N ASP A 74 -1.96 9.61 -2.97
CA ASP A 74 -1.08 9.89 -1.82
C ASP A 74 -1.45 11.21 -1.15
N LEU A 75 -1.16 11.32 0.13
CA LEU A 75 -1.36 12.56 0.89
C LEU A 75 -0.34 13.63 0.52
N SER A 76 0.89 13.24 0.10
CA SER A 76 2.02 14.11 -0.20
C SER A 76 2.06 14.48 -1.68
N PRO A 77 1.84 15.76 -2.04
CA PRO A 77 2.02 16.24 -3.42
C PRO A 77 3.44 16.01 -3.95
N ALA A 78 4.47 16.13 -3.10
CA ALA A 78 5.86 15.92 -3.50
C ALA A 78 6.14 14.44 -3.85
N MET A 79 5.51 13.49 -3.15
CA MET A 79 5.56 12.08 -3.53
C MET A 79 4.87 11.84 -4.87
N LEU A 80 3.69 12.42 -5.08
CA LEU A 80 2.95 12.30 -6.34
C LEU A 80 3.69 12.93 -7.52
N GLU A 81 4.42 14.03 -7.34
CA GLU A 81 5.25 14.61 -8.38
C GLU A 81 6.34 13.62 -8.82
N THR A 82 7.03 12.99 -7.87
CA THR A 82 8.03 11.96 -8.16
C THR A 82 7.39 10.73 -8.82
N ALA A 83 6.22 10.31 -8.35
CA ALA A 83 5.49 9.18 -8.92
C ALA A 83 5.03 9.46 -10.36
N ALA A 84 4.55 10.67 -10.65
CA ALA A 84 4.13 11.09 -11.99
C ALA A 84 5.30 11.11 -13.00
N GLN A 85 6.51 11.47 -12.57
CA GLN A 85 7.70 11.39 -13.42
C GLN A 85 8.04 9.94 -13.82
N ARG A 86 7.77 8.98 -12.93
CA ARG A 86 8.04 7.55 -13.17
C ARG A 86 6.93 6.85 -13.95
N LEU A 87 5.69 7.23 -13.71
CA LEU A 87 4.48 6.65 -14.31
C LEU A 87 3.62 7.77 -14.91
N PRO A 88 4.05 8.42 -16.00
CA PRO A 88 3.44 9.64 -16.52
C PRO A 88 2.02 9.43 -17.08
N SER A 89 1.62 8.22 -17.36
CA SER A 89 0.25 7.88 -17.79
C SER A 89 -0.73 7.70 -16.63
N ALA A 90 -0.27 7.70 -15.39
CA ALA A 90 -1.12 7.51 -14.23
C ALA A 90 -1.88 8.80 -13.85
N ARG A 91 -3.10 8.65 -13.39
CA ARG A 91 -3.87 9.73 -12.75
C ARG A 91 -3.38 9.89 -11.31
N CYS A 92 -2.81 11.04 -10.97
CA CYS A 92 -2.41 11.37 -9.59
C CYS A 92 -3.54 12.09 -8.85
N VAL A 93 -3.79 11.66 -7.60
CA VAL A 93 -4.83 12.22 -6.72
C VAL A 93 -4.19 12.54 -5.36
N ALA A 94 -4.12 13.81 -5.01
CA ALA A 94 -3.61 14.25 -3.72
C ALA A 94 -4.73 14.18 -2.67
N ALA A 95 -4.82 13.05 -1.96
CA ALA A 95 -5.82 12.83 -0.93
C ALA A 95 -5.35 11.76 0.08
N PRO A 96 -5.79 11.82 1.34
CA PRO A 96 -5.57 10.75 2.31
C PRO A 96 -6.45 9.52 1.99
N LEU A 97 -6.01 8.35 2.42
CA LEU A 97 -6.90 7.19 2.51
C LEU A 97 -8.09 7.55 3.43
N GLY A 98 -9.29 7.22 2.98
CA GLY A 98 -10.53 7.61 3.66
C GLY A 98 -11.22 8.84 3.04
N ALA A 99 -10.56 9.55 2.13
CA ALA A 99 -11.20 10.66 1.41
C ALA A 99 -12.32 10.18 0.48
N ALA A 100 -13.32 11.04 0.27
CA ALA A 100 -14.33 10.79 -0.77
C ALA A 100 -13.71 10.98 -2.16
N LEU A 101 -13.92 10.01 -3.04
CA LEU A 101 -13.43 10.02 -4.43
C LEU A 101 -14.64 9.85 -5.39
N PRO A 102 -15.51 10.86 -5.52
CA PRO A 102 -16.80 10.72 -6.22
C PRO A 102 -16.67 10.32 -7.70
N ASP A 103 -15.58 10.75 -8.37
CA ASP A 103 -15.33 10.48 -9.79
C ASP A 103 -14.45 9.25 -10.04
N THR A 104 -14.26 8.42 -9.02
CA THR A 104 -13.40 7.23 -9.12
C THR A 104 -14.27 5.98 -9.20
N PRO A 105 -14.29 5.29 -10.34
CA PRO A 105 -15.06 4.05 -10.47
C PRO A 105 -14.44 2.93 -9.61
N PRO A 106 -15.21 1.87 -9.28
CA PRO A 106 -14.67 0.72 -8.58
C PRO A 106 -13.46 0.13 -9.29
N GLN A 107 -12.45 -0.28 -8.51
CA GLN A 107 -11.17 -0.77 -9.01
C GLN A 107 -11.16 -2.30 -9.10
N ASP A 108 -10.52 -2.85 -10.14
CA ASP A 108 -10.31 -4.30 -10.24
C ASP A 108 -9.23 -4.76 -9.25
N VAL A 109 -8.22 -3.89 -9.03
CA VAL A 109 -7.15 -4.13 -8.06
C VAL A 109 -6.87 -2.86 -7.27
N ILE A 110 -6.73 -3.01 -5.96
CA ILE A 110 -6.16 -1.97 -5.09
C ILE A 110 -4.83 -2.48 -4.51
N LEU A 111 -3.81 -1.67 -4.67
CA LEU A 111 -2.49 -1.82 -4.07
C LEU A 111 -2.42 -0.90 -2.85
N CYS A 112 -1.88 -1.39 -1.73
CA CYS A 112 -1.70 -0.56 -0.54
C CYS A 112 -0.51 -1.09 0.28
N ALA A 113 0.57 -0.31 0.37
CA ALA A 113 1.78 -0.73 1.07
C ALA A 113 2.16 0.26 2.16
N HIS A 114 2.21 -0.21 3.41
CA HIS A 114 2.65 0.58 4.57
C HIS A 114 1.86 1.88 4.80
N VAL A 115 0.54 1.81 4.69
CA VAL A 115 -0.37 2.96 4.88
C VAL A 115 -1.29 2.77 6.08
N ILE A 116 -1.94 1.61 6.21
CA ILE A 116 -2.97 1.41 7.23
C ILE A 116 -2.44 1.51 8.66
N GLU A 117 -1.17 1.24 8.87
CA GLU A 117 -0.49 1.38 10.14
C GLU A 117 -0.31 2.84 10.62
N HIS A 118 -0.51 3.80 9.72
CA HIS A 118 -0.45 5.24 10.02
C HIS A 118 -1.82 5.85 10.36
N LEU A 119 -2.89 5.09 10.17
CA LEU A 119 -4.25 5.56 10.43
C LEU A 119 -4.59 5.46 11.92
N ASP A 120 -5.40 6.40 12.41
CA ASP A 120 -6.00 6.32 13.75
C ASP A 120 -6.98 5.13 13.85
N ASP A 121 -7.66 4.82 12.75
CA ASP A 121 -8.56 3.67 12.60
C ASP A 121 -8.19 2.86 11.34
N ALA A 122 -7.35 1.84 11.53
CA ALA A 122 -6.96 0.93 10.46
C ALA A 122 -8.16 0.11 9.93
N ALA A 123 -9.18 -0.16 10.76
CA ALA A 123 -10.36 -0.89 10.33
C ALA A 123 -11.22 -0.05 9.37
N ALA A 124 -11.38 1.24 9.65
CA ALA A 124 -12.03 2.17 8.73
C ALA A 124 -11.25 2.28 7.40
N GLY A 125 -9.92 2.28 7.46
CA GLY A 125 -9.08 2.25 6.27
C GLY A 125 -9.30 1.00 5.41
N LEU A 126 -9.36 -0.18 6.02
CA LEU A 126 -9.64 -1.44 5.30
C LEU A 126 -11.05 -1.47 4.72
N SER A 127 -12.04 -0.93 5.43
CA SER A 127 -13.42 -0.80 4.92
C SER A 127 -13.46 0.12 3.70
N TRP A 128 -12.72 1.24 3.74
CA TRP A 128 -12.62 2.15 2.61
C TRP A 128 -11.98 1.48 1.37
N LEU A 129 -10.91 0.69 1.56
CA LEU A 129 -10.29 -0.10 0.48
C LEU A 129 -11.29 -1.10 -0.11
N TYR A 130 -12.04 -1.80 0.76
CA TYR A 130 -13.08 -2.73 0.35
C TYR A 130 -14.15 -2.06 -0.49
N ASP A 131 -14.67 -0.91 -0.06
CA ASP A 131 -15.75 -0.19 -0.74
C ASP A 131 -15.35 0.27 -2.16
N HIS A 132 -14.08 0.62 -2.36
CA HIS A 132 -13.54 1.08 -3.65
C HIS A 132 -13.14 -0.07 -4.61
N LEU A 133 -13.16 -1.33 -4.18
CA LEU A 133 -13.00 -2.48 -5.07
C LEU A 133 -14.30 -2.81 -5.79
N ALA A 134 -14.18 -3.26 -7.03
CA ALA A 134 -15.28 -3.91 -7.77
C ALA A 134 -15.61 -5.27 -7.12
N PRO A 135 -16.82 -5.81 -7.32
CA PRO A 135 -17.12 -7.19 -6.95
C PRO A 135 -16.09 -8.14 -7.59
N GLY A 136 -15.54 -9.08 -6.81
CA GLY A 136 -14.44 -9.94 -7.22
C GLY A 136 -13.07 -9.28 -7.28
N GLY A 137 -12.98 -7.98 -6.98
CA GLY A 137 -11.72 -7.23 -7.02
C GLY A 137 -10.71 -7.71 -5.99
N LEU A 138 -9.43 -7.47 -6.28
CA LEU A 138 -8.28 -7.93 -5.51
C LEU A 138 -7.65 -6.79 -4.73
N LEU A 139 -7.45 -7.00 -3.44
CA LEU A 139 -6.53 -6.20 -2.61
C LEU A 139 -5.16 -6.87 -2.56
N VAL A 140 -4.11 -6.11 -2.87
CA VAL A 140 -2.71 -6.49 -2.58
C VAL A 140 -2.19 -5.54 -1.52
N LEU A 141 -1.90 -6.06 -0.34
CA LEU A 141 -1.58 -5.29 0.84
C LEU A 141 -0.20 -5.67 1.38
N ALA A 142 0.60 -4.70 1.80
CA ALA A 142 1.80 -4.92 2.62
C ALA A 142 1.71 -4.08 3.89
N VAL A 143 1.94 -4.70 5.05
CA VAL A 143 1.90 -4.00 6.34
C VAL A 143 3.07 -4.36 7.23
N SER A 144 3.40 -3.44 8.13
CA SER A 144 4.49 -3.60 9.09
C SER A 144 4.12 -4.62 10.17
N LYS A 145 5.07 -5.52 10.48
CA LYS A 145 5.00 -6.46 11.62
C LYS A 145 5.63 -5.87 12.87
N PRO A 146 5.16 -6.27 14.07
CA PRO A 146 5.85 -5.95 15.32
C PRO A 146 7.27 -6.54 15.31
N HIS A 147 8.28 -5.68 15.54
CA HIS A 147 9.66 -6.10 15.69
C HIS A 147 10.40 -5.20 16.69
N TRP A 148 11.32 -5.74 17.47
CA TRP A 148 12.05 -4.98 18.50
C TRP A 148 12.89 -3.85 17.92
N CYS A 149 13.51 -4.04 16.73
CA CYS A 149 14.29 -3.00 16.04
C CYS A 149 13.43 -1.78 15.63
N THR A 150 12.15 -1.97 15.39
CA THR A 150 11.22 -0.91 14.99
C THR A 150 10.51 -0.29 16.19
N ALA A 151 10.67 -0.84 17.40
CA ALA A 151 9.98 -0.36 18.59
C ALA A 151 10.28 1.12 18.87
N LEU A 152 11.55 1.57 18.72
CA LEU A 152 11.94 2.97 18.90
C LEU A 152 11.35 3.87 17.80
N VAL A 153 11.37 3.40 16.56
CA VAL A 153 10.77 4.12 15.42
C VAL A 153 9.26 4.23 15.60
N ARG A 154 8.59 3.13 15.97
CA ARG A 154 7.17 3.10 16.27
C ARG A 154 6.80 4.04 17.43
N TRP A 155 7.58 4.01 18.52
CA TRP A 155 7.38 4.93 19.65
C TRP A 155 7.51 6.40 19.22
N ARG A 156 8.50 6.71 18.37
CA ARG A 156 8.73 8.07 17.87
C ARG A 156 7.66 8.53 16.86
N TRP A 157 7.13 7.63 16.03
CA TRP A 157 6.25 7.96 14.91
C TRP A 157 4.78 7.57 15.16
N GLY A 158 4.51 6.87 16.26
CA GLY A 158 3.16 6.44 16.65
C GLY A 158 2.52 5.42 15.71
N ASN A 159 3.30 4.74 14.85
CA ASN A 159 2.78 3.78 13.89
C ASN A 159 2.32 2.50 14.58
N ALA A 160 1.17 1.97 14.15
CA ALA A 160 0.76 0.61 14.49
C ALA A 160 1.67 -0.42 13.78
N ALA A 161 1.60 -1.66 14.22
CA ALA A 161 2.14 -2.80 13.49
C ALA A 161 1.27 -4.00 13.83
N PHE A 162 1.03 -4.84 12.84
CA PHE A 162 0.08 -5.93 12.98
C PHE A 162 0.81 -7.25 12.77
N ASP A 163 0.68 -8.18 13.73
CA ASP A 163 1.10 -9.55 13.47
C ASP A 163 0.19 -10.19 12.40
N PRO A 164 0.65 -11.25 11.73
CA PRO A 164 -0.09 -11.82 10.60
C PRO A 164 -1.51 -12.29 10.94
N ASP A 165 -1.75 -12.79 12.13
CA ASP A 165 -3.09 -13.27 12.54
C ASP A 165 -4.03 -12.09 12.78
N THR A 166 -3.54 -11.04 13.44
CA THR A 166 -4.28 -9.78 13.60
C THR A 166 -4.63 -9.16 12.26
N ALA A 167 -3.68 -9.07 11.32
CA ALA A 167 -3.93 -8.51 9.98
C ALA A 167 -4.99 -9.34 9.21
N ARG A 168 -4.91 -10.67 9.24
CA ARG A 168 -5.92 -11.57 8.65
C ARG A 168 -7.30 -11.36 9.27
N HIS A 169 -7.35 -11.25 10.58
CA HIS A 169 -8.61 -11.02 11.31
C HIS A 169 -9.23 -9.66 10.92
N MET A 170 -8.44 -8.62 10.84
CA MET A 170 -8.89 -7.29 10.40
C MET A 170 -9.43 -7.32 8.97
N LEU A 171 -8.76 -7.98 8.03
CA LEU A 171 -9.22 -8.17 6.65
C LEU A 171 -10.56 -8.94 6.61
N THR A 172 -10.67 -10.04 7.37
CA THR A 172 -11.93 -10.80 7.47
C THR A 172 -13.08 -9.94 8.01
N ARG A 173 -12.82 -9.12 9.03
CA ARG A 173 -13.84 -8.22 9.60
C ARG A 173 -14.24 -7.10 8.65
N ALA A 174 -13.35 -6.67 7.77
CA ALA A 174 -13.65 -5.71 6.70
C ALA A 174 -14.45 -6.33 5.53
N GLY A 175 -14.68 -7.65 5.54
CA GLY A 175 -15.50 -8.36 4.55
C GLY A 175 -14.70 -9.07 3.46
N PHE A 176 -13.36 -9.02 3.50
CA PHE A 176 -12.52 -9.70 2.53
C PHE A 176 -12.57 -11.22 2.68
N LEU A 177 -12.44 -11.91 1.54
CA LEU A 177 -12.41 -13.36 1.41
C LEU A 177 -11.07 -13.82 0.80
N ASP A 178 -10.81 -15.11 0.82
CA ASP A 178 -9.65 -15.77 0.19
C ASP A 178 -8.31 -15.12 0.59
N ILE A 179 -8.21 -14.78 1.88
CA ILE A 179 -7.06 -14.08 2.42
C ILE A 179 -5.84 -14.98 2.44
N THR A 180 -4.85 -14.65 1.63
CA THR A 180 -3.55 -15.35 1.60
C THR A 180 -2.47 -14.46 2.20
N THR A 181 -1.65 -15.04 3.06
CA THR A 181 -0.48 -14.39 3.67
C THR A 181 0.77 -14.73 2.86
N HIS A 182 1.56 -13.71 2.52
CA HIS A 182 2.79 -13.82 1.76
C HIS A 182 3.97 -13.28 2.60
N PRO A 183 4.62 -14.12 3.44
CA PRO A 183 5.83 -13.72 4.14
C PRO A 183 6.93 -13.37 3.13
N PHE A 184 7.72 -12.34 3.43
CA PHE A 184 8.89 -12.03 2.61
C PHE A 184 10.06 -12.93 2.99
N ASP A 185 10.85 -13.38 1.99
CA ASP A 185 11.84 -14.45 2.16
C ASP A 185 13.15 -13.96 2.78
N SER A 186 13.55 -12.71 2.54
CA SER A 186 14.88 -12.24 2.88
C SER A 186 14.95 -10.79 3.32
N GLY A 187 16.08 -10.41 3.88
CA GLY A 187 16.41 -9.03 4.27
C GLY A 187 15.54 -8.47 5.40
N PRO A 188 15.62 -7.18 5.66
CA PRO A 188 14.77 -6.47 6.61
C PRO A 188 13.27 -6.70 6.41
N PRO A 189 12.70 -6.73 5.18
CA PRO A 189 11.27 -6.95 4.97
C PRO A 189 10.76 -8.25 5.57
N SER A 190 11.56 -9.34 5.54
CA SER A 190 11.15 -10.64 6.11
C SER A 190 10.84 -10.58 7.61
N ARG A 191 11.44 -9.63 8.32
CA ARG A 191 11.26 -9.43 9.77
C ARG A 191 10.27 -8.31 10.08
N LEU A 192 10.25 -7.27 9.23
CA LEU A 192 9.57 -6.00 9.52
C LEU A 192 8.20 -5.90 8.86
N SER A 193 7.88 -6.75 7.86
CA SER A 193 6.70 -6.61 7.03
C SER A 193 6.14 -7.96 6.59
N CYS A 194 4.91 -7.95 6.10
CA CYS A 194 4.25 -9.10 5.50
C CYS A 194 3.31 -8.64 4.39
N GLY A 195 3.24 -9.39 3.30
CA GLY A 195 2.28 -9.19 2.22
C GLY A 195 1.01 -10.00 2.42
N TYR A 196 -0.08 -9.52 1.83
CA TYR A 196 -1.38 -10.18 1.81
C TYR A 196 -2.07 -9.97 0.48
N THR A 197 -2.83 -10.97 0.05
CA THR A 197 -3.83 -10.84 -1.00
C THR A 197 -5.19 -11.21 -0.43
N ALA A 198 -6.23 -10.52 -0.87
CA ALA A 198 -7.59 -10.77 -0.43
C ALA A 198 -8.59 -10.28 -1.49
N HIS A 199 -9.76 -10.94 -1.59
CA HIS A 199 -10.77 -10.59 -2.57
C HIS A 199 -12.00 -9.95 -1.93
N LYS A 200 -12.59 -8.97 -2.64
CA LYS A 200 -13.95 -8.52 -2.36
C LYS A 200 -14.94 -9.55 -2.88
N ARG A 201 -15.99 -9.82 -2.10
CA ARG A 201 -17.11 -10.65 -2.54
C ARG A 201 -17.79 -10.06 -3.75
#